data_92f813b6a06a0a1304f9a2b3af46f0da
#
_entry.id   92f813b6a06a0a1304f9a2b3af46f0da
#
_cell.length_a   1.000
_cell.length_b   1.000
_cell.length_c   1.000
_cell.angle_alpha   90.00
_cell.angle_beta   90.00
_cell.angle_gamma   90.00
#
_symmetry.space_group_name_H-M   'P 1'
#
loop_
_entity.id
_entity.type
_entity.pdbx_description
1 polymer ?
#
loop_
_entity_poly.entity_id
_entity_poly.type
_entity_poly.pdbx_seq_one_letter_code
_entity_poly.pdbx_strand_id
1 'polypeptide(L)'
;MKMKFKFNDVYKIKSGASHKKIYRFKNKNEGKIIVDFSYNHNDYLSFLEVNNFLSMINISVPKIFDTDDNKSTIIMEDFGDSRYDKLIKSIDPKEILINAINSLIEIQNTKKPIVNKFLKQYDFSSFEIEIAEFADFYLPINNISKEVVDEFFYVWKSEFDNLNF
;
A
#
# COMPACT_ATOMS: atom_id res chain seq x y z
N MET A 1 -4.53 -21.70 18.06
CA MET A 1 -3.17 -22.24 18.36
C MET A 1 -2.16 -21.21 17.85
N LYS A 2 -1.59 -20.38 18.76
CA LYS A 2 -0.64 -19.33 18.34
C LYS A 2 0.61 -20.00 17.74
N MET A 3 0.92 -19.65 16.50
CA MET A 3 2.09 -20.21 15.83
C MET A 3 3.35 -19.67 16.48
N LYS A 4 4.15 -20.56 17.11
CA LYS A 4 5.46 -20.23 17.65
C LYS A 4 6.49 -20.43 16.54
N PHE A 5 7.08 -19.33 16.04
CA PHE A 5 8.23 -19.39 15.14
C PHE A 5 9.50 -18.94 15.88
N LYS A 6 10.65 -19.46 15.44
CA LYS A 6 11.97 -19.01 15.91
C LYS A 6 12.55 -18.06 14.87
N PHE A 7 13.24 -17.01 15.30
CA PHE A 7 13.92 -16.09 14.37
C PHE A 7 14.89 -16.79 13.40
N ASN A 8 15.42 -17.95 13.79
CA ASN A 8 16.28 -18.75 12.93
C ASN A 8 15.54 -19.41 11.74
N ASP A 9 14.21 -19.46 11.77
CA ASP A 9 13.39 -20.10 10.75
C ASP A 9 12.99 -19.12 9.62
N VAL A 10 13.32 -17.84 9.77
CA VAL A 10 12.95 -16.78 8.83
C VAL A 10 14.16 -15.96 8.38
N TYR A 11 14.04 -15.29 7.24
CA TYR A 11 14.99 -14.28 6.80
C TYR A 11 14.27 -13.02 6.36
N LYS A 12 14.90 -11.85 6.58
CA LYS A 12 14.33 -10.55 6.19
C LYS A 12 14.40 -10.38 4.69
N ILE A 13 13.30 -9.92 4.07
CA ILE A 13 13.26 -9.51 2.67
C ILE A 13 13.15 -7.99 2.56
N LYS A 14 13.58 -7.42 1.41
CA LYS A 14 13.47 -5.97 1.17
C LYS A 14 12.01 -5.56 1.06
N SER A 15 11.61 -4.55 1.81
CA SER A 15 10.24 -4.02 1.85
C SER A 15 10.05 -2.72 1.05
N GLY A 16 11.01 -2.32 0.21
CA GLY A 16 10.97 -1.03 -0.48
C GLY A 16 11.15 0.15 0.49
N ALA A 17 10.48 1.27 0.21
CA ALA A 17 10.54 2.49 1.03
C ALA A 17 9.70 2.43 2.33
N SER A 18 8.91 1.38 2.53
CA SER A 18 8.06 1.24 3.71
C SER A 18 8.86 0.87 4.97
N HIS A 19 8.46 1.44 6.12
CA HIS A 19 9.04 1.13 7.44
C HIS A 19 8.72 -0.28 7.95
N LYS A 20 7.69 -0.94 7.40
CA LYS A 20 7.34 -2.32 7.78
C LYS A 20 8.49 -3.27 7.49
N LYS A 21 8.69 -4.26 8.37
CA LYS A 21 9.68 -5.31 8.17
C LYS A 21 8.97 -6.57 7.71
N ILE A 22 9.50 -7.21 6.67
CA ILE A 22 8.91 -8.42 6.11
C ILE A 22 9.93 -9.54 6.25
N TYR A 23 9.47 -10.68 6.74
CA TYR A 23 10.28 -11.88 6.92
C TYR A 23 9.62 -13.04 6.20
N ARG A 24 10.39 -13.81 5.44
CA ARG A 24 9.95 -15.01 4.74
C ARG A 24 10.46 -16.24 5.46
N PHE A 25 9.64 -17.28 5.57
CA PHE A 25 10.07 -18.56 6.13
C PHE A 25 11.11 -19.21 5.22
N LYS A 26 12.16 -19.79 5.81
CA LYS A 26 13.22 -20.51 5.06
C LYS A 26 12.68 -21.78 4.41
N ASN A 27 11.73 -22.44 5.05
CA ASN A 27 11.01 -23.55 4.49
C ASN A 27 9.98 -23.05 3.49
N LYS A 28 10.30 -23.14 2.20
CA LYS A 28 9.42 -22.68 1.09
C LYS A 28 8.06 -23.38 1.07
N ASN A 29 7.94 -24.59 1.63
CA ASN A 29 6.68 -25.31 1.69
C ASN A 29 5.66 -24.70 2.66
N GLU A 30 6.08 -23.75 3.50
CA GLU A 30 5.15 -23.05 4.38
C GLU A 30 4.28 -22.03 3.63
N GLY A 31 4.78 -21.44 2.54
CA GLY A 31 4.05 -20.45 1.74
C GLY A 31 3.59 -19.23 2.55
N LYS A 32 4.39 -18.79 3.53
CA LYS A 32 4.02 -17.75 4.48
C LYS A 32 5.10 -16.71 4.66
N ILE A 33 4.65 -15.49 4.97
CA ILE A 33 5.49 -14.37 5.40
C ILE A 33 4.97 -13.80 6.72
N ILE A 34 5.87 -13.14 7.43
CA ILE A 34 5.57 -12.34 8.62
C ILE A 34 5.75 -10.88 8.24
N VAL A 35 4.74 -10.05 8.52
CA VAL A 35 4.82 -8.60 8.37
C VAL A 35 4.76 -7.95 9.75
N ASP A 36 5.78 -7.19 10.07
CA ASP A 36 5.97 -6.49 11.34
C ASP A 36 5.69 -4.99 11.14
N PHE A 37 4.62 -4.51 11.77
CA PHE A 37 4.16 -3.12 11.80
C PHE A 37 4.45 -2.47 13.18
N SER A 38 5.41 -2.97 13.95
CA SER A 38 5.70 -2.46 15.30
C SER A 38 6.05 -0.96 15.33
N TYR A 39 6.38 -0.37 14.19
CA TYR A 39 6.64 1.06 14.03
C TYR A 39 5.34 1.91 14.08
N ASN A 40 4.19 1.36 13.68
CA ASN A 40 2.90 2.07 13.65
C ASN A 40 1.72 1.09 13.73
N HIS A 41 1.05 1.07 14.87
CA HIS A 41 -0.12 0.21 15.09
C HIS A 41 -1.32 0.58 14.20
N ASN A 42 -1.48 1.86 13.82
CA ASN A 42 -2.57 2.26 12.94
C ASN A 42 -2.38 1.69 11.53
N ASP A 43 -1.16 1.59 11.03
CA ASP A 43 -0.88 0.95 9.74
C ASP A 43 -1.20 -0.54 9.77
N TYR A 44 -0.97 -1.21 10.91
CA TYR A 44 -1.38 -2.58 11.13
C TYR A 44 -2.90 -2.75 11.04
N LEU A 45 -3.67 -1.91 11.74
CA LEU A 45 -5.13 -1.96 11.71
C LEU A 45 -5.66 -1.66 10.31
N SER A 46 -5.16 -0.60 9.66
CA SER A 46 -5.54 -0.23 8.30
C SER A 46 -5.25 -1.34 7.30
N PHE A 47 -4.13 -2.04 7.44
CA PHE A 47 -3.80 -3.18 6.58
C PHE A 47 -4.84 -4.30 6.71
N LEU A 48 -5.25 -4.64 7.93
CA LEU A 48 -6.27 -5.68 8.18
C LEU A 48 -7.63 -5.28 7.61
N GLU A 49 -8.04 -4.03 7.79
CA GLU A 49 -9.30 -3.50 7.27
C GLU A 49 -9.33 -3.51 5.75
N VAL A 50 -8.28 -3.02 5.09
CA VAL A 50 -8.17 -3.00 3.62
C VAL A 50 -8.11 -4.41 3.06
N ASN A 51 -7.34 -5.32 3.67
CA ASN A 51 -7.29 -6.73 3.25
C ASN A 51 -8.69 -7.37 3.31
N ASN A 52 -9.41 -7.15 4.40
CA ASN A 52 -10.78 -7.65 4.55
C ASN A 52 -11.73 -7.05 3.49
N PHE A 53 -11.68 -5.74 3.29
CA PHE A 53 -12.50 -5.05 2.27
C PHE A 53 -12.24 -5.60 0.86
N LEU A 54 -10.99 -5.69 0.44
CA LEU A 54 -10.63 -6.21 -0.88
C LEU A 54 -11.06 -7.66 -1.08
N SER A 55 -10.93 -8.49 -0.03
CA SER A 55 -11.43 -9.86 -0.04
C SER A 55 -12.95 -9.92 -0.20
N MET A 56 -13.70 -9.02 0.45
CA MET A 56 -15.17 -8.96 0.34
C MET A 56 -15.66 -8.63 -1.07
N ILE A 57 -14.89 -7.87 -1.84
CA ILE A 57 -15.20 -7.54 -3.24
C ILE A 57 -14.49 -8.47 -4.24
N ASN A 58 -14.04 -9.63 -3.79
CA ASN A 58 -13.40 -10.67 -4.59
C ASN A 58 -12.07 -10.27 -5.26
N ILE A 59 -11.41 -9.24 -4.76
CA ILE A 59 -10.03 -8.94 -5.15
C ILE A 59 -9.10 -9.94 -4.46
N SER A 60 -8.16 -10.50 -5.22
CA SER A 60 -7.17 -11.44 -4.69
C SER A 60 -6.23 -10.73 -3.70
N VAL A 61 -6.26 -11.16 -2.46
CA VAL A 61 -5.43 -10.65 -1.36
C VAL A 61 -4.74 -11.80 -0.65
N PRO A 62 -3.60 -11.55 0.04
CA PRO A 62 -2.95 -12.57 0.86
C PRO A 62 -3.89 -13.07 1.96
N LYS A 63 -4.03 -14.39 2.07
CA LYS A 63 -4.75 -15.00 3.20
C LYS A 63 -4.02 -14.71 4.49
N ILE A 64 -4.73 -14.19 5.50
CA ILE A 64 -4.19 -13.98 6.85
C ILE A 64 -4.37 -15.28 7.63
N PHE A 65 -3.28 -15.79 8.20
CA PHE A 65 -3.27 -17.02 8.99
C PHE A 65 -3.30 -16.77 10.49
N ASP A 66 -2.61 -15.70 10.95
CA ASP A 66 -2.55 -15.35 12.36
C ASP A 66 -2.17 -13.86 12.55
N THR A 67 -2.56 -13.28 13.67
CA THR A 67 -2.25 -11.90 14.05
C THR A 67 -1.80 -11.82 15.51
N ASP A 68 -0.93 -10.87 15.81
CA ASP A 68 -0.54 -10.52 17.19
C ASP A 68 -0.73 -9.01 17.35
N ASP A 69 -1.86 -8.61 17.92
CA ASP A 69 -2.24 -7.20 18.08
C ASP A 69 -1.27 -6.45 18.99
N ASN A 70 -0.74 -7.11 20.04
CA ASN A 70 0.21 -6.48 20.97
C ASN A 70 1.55 -6.16 20.29
N LYS A 71 1.92 -6.92 19.27
CA LYS A 71 3.16 -6.72 18.50
C LYS A 71 2.93 -6.09 17.15
N SER A 72 1.67 -5.84 16.77
CA SER A 72 1.32 -5.36 15.43
C SER A 72 1.95 -6.22 14.32
N THR A 73 1.79 -7.54 14.43
CA THR A 73 2.43 -8.51 13.55
C THR A 73 1.39 -9.39 12.88
N ILE A 74 1.55 -9.63 11.57
CA ILE A 74 0.65 -10.46 10.75
C ILE A 74 1.45 -11.62 10.17
N ILE A 75 0.88 -12.83 10.22
CA ILE A 75 1.35 -13.98 9.43
C ILE A 75 0.36 -14.18 8.29
N MET A 76 0.84 -14.04 7.07
CA MET A 76 0.01 -14.13 5.88
C MET A 76 0.65 -14.93 4.77
N GLU A 77 -0.12 -15.20 3.73
CA GLU A 77 0.28 -15.91 2.53
C GLU A 77 1.44 -15.20 1.81
N ASP A 78 2.40 -16.00 1.36
CA ASP A 78 3.52 -15.54 0.54
C ASP A 78 3.22 -15.75 -0.95
N PHE A 79 2.97 -14.68 -1.67
CA PHE A 79 2.82 -14.72 -3.13
C PHE A 79 4.15 -14.90 -3.89
N GLY A 80 5.25 -15.12 -3.16
CA GLY A 80 6.56 -15.34 -3.75
C GLY A 80 7.17 -14.06 -4.33
N ASP A 81 7.91 -14.23 -5.41
CA ASP A 81 8.65 -13.15 -6.06
C ASP A 81 8.01 -12.70 -7.39
N SER A 82 6.74 -13.09 -7.63
CA SER A 82 5.97 -12.76 -8.84
C SER A 82 5.45 -11.31 -8.83
N ARG A 83 6.32 -10.35 -8.53
CA ARG A 83 5.98 -8.92 -8.55
C ARG A 83 5.92 -8.43 -9.99
N TYR A 84 5.01 -7.51 -10.27
CA TYR A 84 4.82 -6.95 -11.60
C TYR A 84 6.07 -6.27 -12.17
N ASP A 85 6.85 -5.57 -11.33
CA ASP A 85 8.13 -4.97 -11.74
C ASP A 85 9.20 -5.98 -12.18
N LYS A 86 9.08 -7.22 -11.75
CA LYS A 86 9.94 -8.32 -12.21
C LYS A 86 9.35 -9.03 -13.42
N LEU A 87 8.05 -9.31 -13.37
CA LEU A 87 7.35 -10.06 -14.42
C LEU A 87 7.30 -9.30 -15.75
N ILE A 88 7.25 -7.97 -15.74
CA ILE A 88 7.24 -7.12 -16.94
C ILE A 88 8.46 -7.32 -17.86
N LYS A 89 9.52 -7.95 -17.33
CA LYS A 89 10.71 -8.29 -18.11
C LYS A 89 10.58 -9.62 -18.89
N SER A 90 9.58 -10.44 -18.55
CA SER A 90 9.41 -11.82 -19.08
C SER A 90 8.01 -12.10 -19.61
N ILE A 91 7.05 -11.25 -19.32
CA ILE A 91 5.66 -11.35 -19.76
C ILE A 91 5.29 -10.07 -20.51
N ASP A 92 4.35 -10.14 -21.45
CA ASP A 92 3.85 -8.95 -22.15
C ASP A 92 3.36 -7.89 -21.12
N PRO A 93 3.95 -6.69 -21.10
CA PRO A 93 3.54 -5.62 -20.22
C PRO A 93 2.03 -5.31 -20.29
N LYS A 94 1.43 -5.46 -21.47
CA LYS A 94 0.00 -5.22 -21.69
C LYS A 94 -0.87 -6.18 -20.87
N GLU A 95 -0.52 -7.44 -20.83
CA GLU A 95 -1.28 -8.45 -20.06
C GLU A 95 -1.24 -8.14 -18.56
N ILE A 96 -0.06 -7.80 -18.03
CA ILE A 96 0.11 -7.45 -16.61
C ILE A 96 -0.68 -6.18 -16.26
N LEU A 97 -0.61 -5.14 -17.11
CA LEU A 97 -1.30 -3.87 -16.88
C LEU A 97 -2.82 -4.01 -16.99
N ILE A 98 -3.33 -4.82 -17.90
CA ILE A 98 -4.77 -5.10 -18.00
C ILE A 98 -5.28 -5.72 -16.70
N ASN A 99 -4.57 -6.70 -16.13
CA ASN A 99 -4.97 -7.32 -14.87
C ASN A 99 -4.98 -6.33 -13.71
N ALA A 100 -4.00 -5.44 -13.62
CA ALA A 100 -3.97 -4.39 -12.62
C ALA A 100 -5.13 -3.39 -12.79
N ILE A 101 -5.41 -2.96 -14.02
CA ILE A 101 -6.51 -2.04 -14.34
C ILE A 101 -7.86 -2.69 -14.02
N ASN A 102 -8.06 -3.95 -14.35
CA ASN A 102 -9.31 -4.66 -14.03
C ASN A 102 -9.56 -4.67 -12.51
N SER A 103 -8.53 -4.92 -11.71
CA SER A 103 -8.64 -4.85 -10.24
C SER A 103 -9.03 -3.45 -9.75
N LEU A 104 -8.48 -2.39 -10.34
CA LEU A 104 -8.88 -1.00 -10.02
C LEU A 104 -10.32 -0.71 -10.41
N ILE A 105 -10.78 -1.18 -11.58
CA ILE A 105 -12.16 -1.03 -12.04
C ILE A 105 -13.13 -1.71 -11.06
N GLU A 106 -12.82 -2.90 -10.56
CA GLU A 106 -13.64 -3.61 -9.57
C GLU A 106 -13.76 -2.79 -8.27
N ILE A 107 -12.66 -2.20 -7.80
CA ILE A 107 -12.67 -1.33 -6.61
C ILE A 107 -13.55 -0.10 -6.87
N GLN A 108 -13.40 0.57 -8.01
CA GLN A 108 -14.15 1.78 -8.38
C GLN A 108 -15.64 1.52 -8.59
N ASN A 109 -16.01 0.35 -9.09
CA ASN A 109 -17.41 -0.06 -9.26
C ASN A 109 -18.09 -0.45 -7.94
N THR A 110 -17.35 -0.57 -6.87
CA THR A 110 -17.91 -0.88 -5.55
C THR A 110 -18.73 0.32 -5.03
N LYS A 111 -19.91 0.04 -4.49
CA LYS A 111 -20.81 1.10 -3.99
C LYS A 111 -20.13 1.98 -2.94
N LYS A 112 -20.19 3.30 -3.11
CA LYS A 112 -19.58 4.31 -2.21
C LYS A 112 -19.82 4.06 -0.71
N PRO A 113 -21.05 3.71 -0.21
CA PRO A 113 -21.25 3.44 1.21
C PRO A 113 -20.42 2.28 1.76
N ILE A 114 -20.07 1.30 0.93
CA ILE A 114 -19.21 0.18 1.33
C ILE A 114 -17.76 0.66 1.35
N VAL A 115 -17.32 1.36 0.30
CA VAL A 115 -15.96 1.90 0.18
C VAL A 115 -15.64 2.82 1.35
N ASN A 116 -16.53 3.79 1.63
CA ASN A 116 -16.34 4.81 2.68
C ASN A 116 -16.25 4.23 4.10
N LYS A 117 -16.68 2.98 4.29
CA LYS A 117 -16.53 2.30 5.58
C LYS A 117 -15.10 1.84 5.85
N PHE A 118 -14.34 1.53 4.80
CA PHE A 118 -13.02 0.89 4.89
C PHE A 118 -11.87 1.77 4.38
N LEU A 119 -12.15 2.67 3.44
CA LEU A 119 -11.17 3.56 2.85
C LEU A 119 -11.46 5.00 3.27
N LYS A 120 -10.41 5.72 3.62
CA LYS A 120 -10.52 7.18 3.84
C LYS A 120 -10.87 7.87 2.53
N GLN A 121 -11.70 8.90 2.62
CA GLN A 121 -11.91 9.78 1.49
C GLN A 121 -10.60 10.50 1.16
N TYR A 122 -10.25 10.53 -0.11
CA TYR A 122 -9.13 11.30 -0.61
C TYR A 122 -9.57 12.74 -0.79
N ASP A 123 -9.20 13.61 0.14
CA ASP A 123 -9.54 15.01 0.15
C ASP A 123 -8.34 15.89 -0.23
N PHE A 124 -8.56 17.20 -0.34
CA PHE A 124 -7.48 18.12 -0.67
C PHE A 124 -6.35 18.08 0.35
N SER A 125 -6.61 17.86 1.63
CA SER A 125 -5.56 17.79 2.65
C SER A 125 -4.64 16.59 2.44
N SER A 126 -5.18 15.45 2.01
CA SER A 126 -4.40 14.27 1.64
C SER A 126 -3.56 14.51 0.38
N PHE A 127 -4.15 15.16 -0.62
CA PHE A 127 -3.47 15.55 -1.85
C PHE A 127 -2.37 16.59 -1.59
N GLU A 128 -2.63 17.58 -0.74
CA GLU A 128 -1.68 18.64 -0.37
C GLU A 128 -0.39 18.07 0.26
N ILE A 129 -0.52 17.04 1.11
CA ILE A 129 0.64 16.34 1.69
C ILE A 129 1.52 15.72 0.59
N GLU A 130 0.91 15.10 -0.42
CA GLU A 130 1.65 14.47 -1.51
C GLU A 130 2.36 15.49 -2.40
N ILE A 131 1.70 16.60 -2.74
CA ILE A 131 2.34 17.65 -3.56
C ILE A 131 3.35 18.48 -2.79
N ALA A 132 3.24 18.56 -1.45
CA ALA A 132 4.20 19.26 -0.60
C ALA A 132 5.61 18.66 -0.71
N GLU A 133 5.76 17.36 -0.92
CA GLU A 133 7.07 16.75 -1.13
C GLU A 133 7.83 17.37 -2.31
N PHE A 134 7.13 17.69 -3.40
CA PHE A 134 7.74 18.40 -4.53
C PHE A 134 8.16 19.82 -4.14
N ALA A 135 7.28 20.53 -3.43
CA ALA A 135 7.56 21.90 -2.98
C ALA A 135 8.71 21.95 -1.96
N ASP A 136 8.77 21.00 -1.03
CA ASP A 136 9.73 20.97 0.06
C ASP A 136 11.12 20.50 -0.36
N PHE A 137 11.20 19.58 -1.32
CA PHE A 137 12.47 18.96 -1.72
C PHE A 137 12.99 19.43 -3.07
N TYR A 138 12.14 19.56 -4.09
CA TYR A 138 12.58 19.91 -5.44
C TYR A 138 12.73 21.41 -5.66
N LEU A 139 11.76 22.21 -5.23
CA LEU A 139 11.76 23.65 -5.50
C LEU A 139 12.94 24.37 -4.83
N PRO A 140 13.33 24.11 -3.56
CA PRO A 140 14.46 24.75 -2.92
C PRO A 140 15.80 24.45 -3.60
N ILE A 141 15.98 23.23 -4.10
CA ILE A 141 17.22 22.85 -4.82
C ILE A 141 17.40 23.68 -6.11
N ASN A 142 16.30 24.10 -6.72
CA ASN A 142 16.29 24.88 -7.95
C ASN A 142 16.19 26.41 -7.72
N ASN A 143 16.34 26.88 -6.48
CA ASN A 143 16.26 28.29 -6.09
C ASN A 143 14.95 28.97 -6.53
N ILE A 144 13.84 28.25 -6.46
CA ILE A 144 12.52 28.76 -6.83
C ILE A 144 12.03 29.70 -5.74
N SER A 145 11.48 30.87 -6.13
CA SER A 145 11.01 31.88 -5.18
C SER A 145 9.74 31.42 -4.43
N LYS A 146 9.50 32.02 -3.27
CA LYS A 146 8.31 31.71 -2.47
C LYS A 146 7.01 31.99 -3.21
N GLU A 147 6.97 33.05 -4.00
CA GLU A 147 5.79 33.45 -4.78
C GLU A 147 5.39 32.33 -5.76
N VAL A 148 6.36 31.69 -6.40
CA VAL A 148 6.11 30.56 -7.31
C VAL A 148 5.63 29.32 -6.55
N VAL A 149 6.13 29.09 -5.33
CA VAL A 149 5.64 28.01 -4.47
C VAL A 149 4.18 28.26 -4.06
N ASP A 150 3.84 29.48 -3.66
CA ASP A 150 2.46 29.84 -3.29
C ASP A 150 1.51 29.72 -4.50
N GLU A 151 1.96 30.13 -5.70
CA GLU A 151 1.20 29.95 -6.97
C GLU A 151 1.02 28.47 -7.30
N PHE A 152 2.03 27.64 -7.11
CA PHE A 152 1.96 26.19 -7.30
C PHE A 152 0.82 25.56 -6.48
N PHE A 153 0.77 25.85 -5.17
CA PHE A 153 -0.30 25.32 -4.31
C PHE A 153 -1.68 25.89 -4.68
N TYR A 154 -1.77 27.17 -5.06
CA TYR A 154 -3.01 27.80 -5.50
C TYR A 154 -3.58 27.12 -6.75
N VAL A 155 -2.73 26.88 -7.76
CA VAL A 155 -3.14 26.22 -9.02
C VAL A 155 -3.62 24.80 -8.73
N TRP A 156 -2.86 24.02 -7.95
CA TRP A 156 -3.25 22.66 -7.62
C TRP A 156 -4.53 22.57 -6.81
N LYS A 157 -4.76 23.52 -5.89
CA LYS A 157 -6.03 23.59 -5.17
C LYS A 157 -7.20 23.86 -6.12
N SER A 158 -7.06 24.82 -7.03
CA SER A 158 -8.07 25.14 -8.03
C SER A 158 -8.39 23.94 -8.91
N GLU A 159 -7.37 23.22 -9.37
CA GLU A 159 -7.56 22.02 -10.19
C GLU A 159 -8.23 20.90 -9.39
N PHE A 160 -7.84 20.69 -8.14
CA PHE A 160 -8.46 19.67 -7.28
C PHE A 160 -9.94 19.96 -7.02
N ASP A 161 -10.30 21.24 -6.78
CA ASP A 161 -11.70 21.65 -6.57
C ASP A 161 -12.56 21.46 -7.83
N ASN A 162 -11.94 21.40 -9.03
CA ASN A 162 -12.61 21.09 -10.30
C ASN A 162 -12.79 19.57 -10.54
N LEU A 163 -12.11 18.71 -9.78
CA LEU A 163 -12.28 17.27 -9.86
C LEU A 163 -13.55 16.86 -9.11
N ASN A 164 -14.52 16.31 -9.81
CA ASN A 164 -15.72 15.72 -9.21
C ASN A 164 -15.40 14.31 -8.70
N PHE A 165 -15.02 14.16 -7.42
CA PHE A 165 -14.85 12.87 -6.75
C PHE A 165 -16.14 12.30 -6.16
#